data_6a573999110156377bcadcfe84487ba7
#
_entry.id   6a573999110156377bcadcfe84487ba7
#
_cell.length_a   1.000
_cell.length_b   1.000
_cell.length_c   1.000
_cell.angle_alpha   90.00
_cell.angle_beta   90.00
_cell.angle_gamma   90.00
#
_symmetry.space_group_name_H-M   'P 1'
#
loop_
_entity.id
_entity.type
_entity.pdbx_description
1 polymer ?
#
loop_
_entity_poly.entity_id
_entity_poly.type
_entity_poly.pdbx_seq_one_letter_code
_entity_poly.pdbx_strand_id
1 'polypeptide(L)'
;MSFLLALAALAALPSGFETLVQAGKDAPFCTADGEICVSATDEGAFAVTSKGQPLGTWSEDQDDDSFEPLPMLLRLKGGALLVSIGVQQHQMYSGGNADVEAQRLMLLRPGADPRAVLEVPYRSDISIRACFSEKDMKQRAGACHDDYALTGDLSVGPRAGDLPDLLLNVRSTSFPRGVSRDADSLALPPLTKRDLVTSEDKACTYRRAFHFDAAAGEYRPDAPLPDCGQYTTP
;
A
#
# COMPACT_ATOMS: atom_id res chain seq x y z
N MET A 1 -19.47 -25.45 -26.58
CA MET A 1 -18.30 -24.98 -25.83
C MET A 1 -18.47 -23.49 -25.60
N SER A 2 -18.99 -23.10 -24.42
CA SER A 2 -19.23 -21.70 -24.06
C SER A 2 -17.99 -21.14 -23.37
N PHE A 3 -17.35 -20.17 -23.99
CA PHE A 3 -16.28 -19.41 -23.38
C PHE A 3 -16.89 -18.37 -22.41
N LEU A 4 -16.76 -18.61 -21.13
CA LEU A 4 -16.99 -17.61 -20.10
C LEU A 4 -15.81 -16.62 -20.13
N LEU A 5 -16.05 -15.43 -20.70
CA LEU A 5 -15.17 -14.28 -20.51
C LEU A 5 -15.31 -13.81 -19.04
N ALA A 6 -14.27 -14.05 -18.26
CA ALA A 6 -14.12 -13.42 -16.97
C ALA A 6 -13.84 -11.92 -17.19
N LEU A 7 -14.85 -11.07 -16.98
CA LEU A 7 -14.64 -9.63 -16.81
C LEU A 7 -13.90 -9.44 -15.47
N ALA A 8 -12.59 -9.20 -15.54
CA ALA A 8 -11.86 -8.63 -14.42
C ALA A 8 -12.46 -7.24 -14.16
N ALA A 9 -13.05 -7.05 -12.98
CA ALA A 9 -13.47 -5.74 -12.52
C ALA A 9 -12.21 -4.88 -12.37
N LEU A 10 -11.97 -3.95 -13.30
CA LEU A 10 -11.01 -2.89 -13.11
C LEU A 10 -11.48 -2.07 -11.91
N ALA A 11 -10.77 -2.18 -10.79
CA ALA A 11 -10.93 -1.27 -9.69
C ALA A 11 -10.72 0.15 -10.25
N ALA A 12 -11.70 1.03 -10.02
CA ALA A 12 -11.59 2.42 -10.46
C ALA A 12 -10.39 3.03 -9.75
N LEU A 13 -9.39 3.45 -10.52
CA LEU A 13 -8.21 4.11 -9.99
C LEU A 13 -8.58 5.44 -9.35
N PRO A 14 -7.79 5.87 -8.34
CA PRO A 14 -7.94 7.18 -7.74
C PRO A 14 -7.91 8.25 -8.84
N SER A 15 -8.83 9.21 -8.76
CA SER A 15 -8.95 10.27 -9.76
C SER A 15 -7.66 11.10 -9.83
N GLY A 16 -7.04 11.16 -10.99
CA GLY A 16 -5.84 11.95 -11.28
C GLY A 16 -4.57 11.15 -11.51
N PHE A 17 -4.45 9.94 -11.00
CA PHE A 17 -3.37 9.03 -11.39
C PHE A 17 -3.72 8.29 -12.68
N GLU A 18 -2.72 8.11 -13.54
CA GLU A 18 -2.81 7.28 -14.75
C GLU A 18 -2.47 5.84 -14.40
N THR A 19 -3.24 4.88 -14.98
CA THR A 19 -2.90 3.45 -14.86
C THR A 19 -1.76 3.10 -15.77
N LEU A 20 -0.81 2.34 -15.22
CA LEU A 20 0.19 1.64 -16.00
C LEU A 20 -0.29 0.22 -16.30
N VAL A 21 -0.01 -0.26 -17.52
CA VAL A 21 -0.34 -1.61 -17.98
C VAL A 21 0.94 -2.37 -18.23
N GLN A 22 1.00 -3.60 -17.73
CA GLN A 22 2.10 -4.52 -17.98
C GLN A 22 1.68 -5.53 -19.06
N ALA A 23 2.39 -5.57 -20.17
CA ALA A 23 2.05 -6.45 -21.31
C ALA A 23 2.43 -7.93 -21.08
N GLY A 24 3.23 -8.25 -20.06
CA GLY A 24 3.64 -9.61 -19.69
C GLY A 24 4.43 -9.58 -18.40
N LYS A 25 4.68 -10.75 -17.80
CA LYS A 25 5.26 -10.88 -16.46
C LYS A 25 6.56 -10.05 -16.24
N ASP A 26 7.43 -10.00 -17.24
CA ASP A 26 8.73 -9.32 -17.14
C ASP A 26 8.77 -8.04 -17.99
N ALA A 27 7.63 -7.59 -18.51
CA ALA A 27 7.54 -6.36 -19.27
C ALA A 27 7.46 -5.14 -18.32
N PRO A 28 7.93 -3.97 -18.76
CA PRO A 28 7.75 -2.75 -17.99
C PRO A 28 6.26 -2.38 -17.86
N PHE A 29 5.94 -1.65 -16.80
CA PHE A 29 4.63 -1.01 -16.63
C PHE A 29 4.60 0.27 -17.45
N CYS A 30 3.73 0.35 -18.46
CA CYS A 30 3.66 1.50 -19.36
C CYS A 30 2.29 2.17 -19.30
N THR A 31 2.25 3.48 -19.58
CA THR A 31 1.00 4.19 -19.85
C THR A 31 0.31 3.61 -21.08
N ALA A 32 -1.01 3.81 -21.21
CA ALA A 32 -1.80 3.26 -22.30
C ALA A 32 -1.32 3.71 -23.69
N ASP A 33 -0.73 4.91 -23.79
CA ASP A 33 -0.10 5.44 -24.99
C ASP A 33 1.32 4.89 -25.24
N GLY A 34 1.89 4.13 -24.29
CA GLY A 34 3.25 3.62 -24.36
C GLY A 34 4.35 4.67 -24.22
N GLU A 35 4.01 5.93 -23.92
CA GLU A 35 4.98 7.01 -23.85
C GLU A 35 5.88 6.93 -22.62
N ILE A 36 5.32 6.53 -21.48
CA ILE A 36 6.07 6.42 -20.21
C ILE A 36 6.05 4.97 -19.75
N CYS A 37 7.22 4.44 -19.47
CA CYS A 37 7.36 3.08 -18.95
C CYS A 37 8.23 3.09 -17.68
N VAL A 38 7.82 2.30 -16.70
CA VAL A 38 8.51 2.06 -15.43
C VAL A 38 8.94 0.59 -15.42
N SER A 39 10.22 0.34 -15.20
CA SER A 39 10.77 -1.00 -15.02
C SER A 39 11.51 -1.11 -13.69
N ALA A 40 11.57 -2.30 -13.14
CA ALA A 40 12.39 -2.65 -12.00
C ALA A 40 13.21 -3.90 -12.33
N THR A 41 14.37 -4.05 -11.68
CA THR A 41 15.16 -5.28 -11.66
C THR A 41 14.95 -5.99 -10.32
N ASP A 42 15.25 -7.28 -10.25
CA ASP A 42 15.22 -8.06 -9.02
C ASP A 42 16.20 -7.52 -7.94
N GLU A 43 17.14 -6.66 -8.33
CA GLU A 43 18.11 -6.02 -7.45
C GLU A 43 17.64 -4.67 -6.90
N GLY A 44 16.35 -4.31 -7.08
CA GLY A 44 15.75 -3.06 -6.59
C GLY A 44 16.16 -1.81 -7.37
N ALA A 45 16.72 -1.98 -8.58
CA ALA A 45 17.00 -0.85 -9.47
C ALA A 45 15.77 -0.54 -10.32
N PHE A 46 15.39 0.73 -10.36
CA PHE A 46 14.28 1.25 -11.13
C PHE A 46 14.74 2.12 -12.29
N ALA A 47 14.02 2.06 -13.38
CA ALA A 47 14.23 2.96 -14.51
C ALA A 47 12.89 3.45 -15.06
N VAL A 48 12.83 4.75 -15.35
CA VAL A 48 11.69 5.37 -16.03
C VAL A 48 12.15 5.92 -17.36
N THR A 49 11.43 5.57 -18.41
CA THR A 49 11.67 6.08 -19.76
C THR A 49 10.47 6.89 -20.24
N SER A 50 10.73 7.91 -21.06
CA SER A 50 9.73 8.66 -21.79
C SER A 50 10.05 8.62 -23.28
N LYS A 51 9.13 8.09 -24.10
CA LYS A 51 9.31 7.88 -25.54
C LYS A 51 10.61 7.12 -25.88
N GLY A 52 10.93 6.13 -25.03
CA GLY A 52 12.15 5.32 -25.16
C GLY A 52 13.45 6.00 -24.71
N GLN A 53 13.41 7.24 -24.21
CA GLN A 53 14.57 7.94 -23.66
C GLN A 53 14.57 7.86 -22.13
N PRO A 54 15.73 7.65 -21.47
CA PRO A 54 15.82 7.63 -20.02
C PRO A 54 15.36 8.97 -19.43
N LEU A 55 14.48 8.90 -18.43
CA LEU A 55 14.01 10.05 -17.66
C LEU A 55 14.62 10.10 -16.26
N GLY A 56 14.87 8.94 -15.67
CA GLY A 56 15.51 8.80 -14.37
C GLY A 56 15.73 7.34 -14.01
N THR A 57 16.76 7.10 -13.19
CA THR A 57 17.07 5.80 -12.58
C THR A 57 17.41 5.99 -11.12
N TRP A 58 17.07 5.02 -10.27
CA TRP A 58 17.45 4.98 -8.87
C TRP A 58 17.49 3.53 -8.39
N SER A 59 18.06 3.32 -7.22
CA SER A 59 18.07 2.01 -6.56
C SER A 59 17.60 2.18 -5.12
N GLU A 60 16.90 1.18 -4.62
CA GLU A 60 16.48 1.06 -3.22
C GLU A 60 17.39 0.04 -2.52
N ASP A 61 17.72 0.31 -1.26
CA ASP A 61 18.42 -0.67 -0.42
C ASP A 61 17.45 -1.78 -0.03
N GLN A 62 17.86 -3.02 -0.24
CA GLN A 62 17.01 -4.21 -0.03
C GLN A 62 17.40 -4.97 1.24
N ASP A 63 17.57 -4.30 2.38
CA ASP A 63 17.93 -4.99 3.62
C ASP A 63 16.88 -6.06 3.99
N ASP A 64 15.66 -5.62 4.35
CA ASP A 64 14.54 -6.50 4.69
C ASP A 64 13.28 -6.22 3.83
N ASP A 65 13.36 -5.23 2.94
CA ASP A 65 12.26 -4.79 2.09
C ASP A 65 12.42 -5.31 0.65
N SER A 66 11.31 -5.58 -0.01
CA SER A 66 11.27 -5.77 -1.46
C SER A 66 10.51 -4.63 -2.12
N PHE A 67 10.86 -4.32 -3.36
CA PHE A 67 10.33 -3.15 -4.04
C PHE A 67 9.80 -3.53 -5.42
N GLU A 68 8.61 -3.03 -5.76
CA GLU A 68 8.02 -3.23 -7.07
C GLU A 68 7.33 -1.97 -7.60
N PRO A 69 7.24 -1.76 -8.92
CA PRO A 69 6.43 -0.68 -9.47
C PRO A 69 4.94 -0.90 -9.16
N LEU A 70 4.29 0.09 -8.55
CA LEU A 70 2.83 0.10 -8.51
C LEU A 70 2.27 0.64 -9.84
N PRO A 71 1.12 0.11 -10.34
CA PRO A 71 0.62 0.41 -11.67
C PRO A 71 -0.03 1.80 -11.77
N MET A 72 0.60 2.82 -11.21
CA MET A 72 0.08 4.19 -11.21
C MET A 72 1.18 5.24 -11.26
N LEU A 73 0.93 6.30 -12.03
CA LEU A 73 1.76 7.50 -12.06
C LEU A 73 0.90 8.76 -12.19
N LEU A 74 1.46 9.91 -11.87
CA LEU A 74 0.86 11.20 -12.10
C LEU A 74 1.79 12.08 -12.93
N ARG A 75 1.30 12.56 -14.08
CA ARG A 75 2.01 13.56 -14.89
C ARG A 75 1.85 14.94 -14.24
N LEU A 76 2.97 15.62 -14.13
CA LEU A 76 3.05 16.97 -13.57
C LEU A 76 3.44 17.99 -14.66
N LYS A 77 3.32 19.27 -14.35
CA LYS A 77 3.78 20.32 -15.24
C LYS A 77 5.29 20.24 -15.50
N GLY A 78 5.72 20.72 -16.66
CA GLY A 78 7.14 20.75 -17.01
C GLY A 78 7.77 19.39 -17.29
N GLY A 79 6.98 18.35 -17.53
CA GLY A 79 7.45 17.00 -17.82
C GLY A 79 7.90 16.21 -16.57
N ALA A 80 7.62 16.73 -15.37
CA ALA A 80 7.86 15.99 -14.14
C ALA A 80 6.82 14.90 -13.92
N LEU A 81 7.16 13.87 -13.13
CA LEU A 81 6.29 12.74 -12.80
C LEU A 81 6.33 12.45 -11.30
N LEU A 82 5.19 11.98 -10.76
CA LEU A 82 5.19 11.18 -9.55
C LEU A 82 4.97 9.72 -9.96
N VAL A 83 5.95 8.89 -9.66
CA VAL A 83 5.92 7.44 -9.93
C VAL A 83 5.71 6.71 -8.61
N SER A 84 4.82 5.71 -8.62
CA SER A 84 4.48 4.93 -7.44
C SER A 84 5.26 3.64 -7.41
N ILE A 85 5.88 3.33 -6.26
CA ILE A 85 6.48 2.03 -5.96
C ILE A 85 5.89 1.47 -4.66
N GLY A 86 5.73 0.15 -4.61
CA GLY A 86 5.42 -0.61 -3.41
C GLY A 86 6.68 -0.93 -2.64
N VAL A 87 6.66 -0.70 -1.34
CA VAL A 87 7.70 -1.12 -0.38
C VAL A 87 7.08 -2.25 0.43
N GLN A 88 7.52 -3.48 0.20
CA GLN A 88 6.92 -4.68 0.76
C GLN A 88 7.79 -5.25 1.86
N GLN A 89 7.16 -5.59 2.96
CA GLN A 89 7.74 -6.31 4.10
C GLN A 89 6.96 -7.59 4.34
N HIS A 90 7.68 -8.69 4.45
CA HIS A 90 7.09 -9.99 4.72
C HIS A 90 7.72 -10.62 5.96
N GLN A 91 6.89 -11.06 6.90
CA GLN A 91 7.34 -11.77 8.09
C GLN A 91 6.55 -13.06 8.30
N MET A 92 7.28 -14.17 8.47
CA MET A 92 6.70 -15.45 8.87
C MET A 92 6.86 -15.66 10.37
N TYR A 93 5.79 -16.08 11.02
CA TYR A 93 5.78 -16.49 12.43
C TYR A 93 5.53 -17.98 12.55
N SER A 94 5.81 -18.58 13.70
CA SER A 94 5.53 -20.00 13.98
C SER A 94 4.02 -20.36 13.94
N GLY A 95 3.15 -19.40 13.74
CA GLY A 95 1.71 -19.60 13.67
C GLY A 95 0.99 -18.49 12.92
N GLY A 96 1.63 -17.87 11.91
CA GLY A 96 1.01 -16.84 11.11
C GLY A 96 1.99 -16.19 10.14
N ASN A 97 1.53 -15.15 9.50
CA ASN A 97 2.32 -14.32 8.59
C ASN A 97 1.88 -12.86 8.67
N ALA A 98 2.75 -11.97 8.24
CA ALA A 98 2.43 -10.57 8.03
C ALA A 98 3.00 -10.14 6.67
N ASP A 99 2.13 -9.64 5.83
CA ASP A 99 2.44 -8.98 4.57
C ASP A 99 2.03 -7.51 4.71
N VAL A 100 2.99 -6.61 4.65
CA VAL A 100 2.76 -5.16 4.79
C VAL A 100 3.37 -4.46 3.59
N GLU A 101 2.61 -3.58 2.97
CA GLU A 101 3.04 -2.81 1.82
C GLU A 101 2.75 -1.32 2.05
N ALA A 102 3.79 -0.50 1.89
CA ALA A 102 3.67 0.95 1.79
C ALA A 102 3.74 1.40 0.33
N GLN A 103 3.05 2.49 0.01
CA GLN A 103 3.17 3.18 -1.27
C GLN A 103 4.15 4.34 -1.11
N ARG A 104 5.26 4.30 -1.87
CA ARG A 104 6.23 5.38 -1.95
C ARG A 104 6.07 6.12 -3.27
N LEU A 105 5.98 7.45 -3.22
CA LEU A 105 6.00 8.30 -4.41
C LEU A 105 7.38 8.85 -4.67
N MET A 106 7.90 8.56 -5.85
CA MET A 106 9.16 9.09 -6.37
C MET A 106 8.87 10.28 -7.29
N LEU A 107 9.45 11.44 -6.98
CA LEU A 107 9.38 12.61 -7.83
C LEU A 107 10.56 12.59 -8.82
N LEU A 108 10.22 12.52 -10.11
CA LEU A 108 11.17 12.64 -11.20
C LEU A 108 10.98 14.00 -11.87
N ARG A 109 12.10 14.71 -12.08
CA ARG A 109 12.14 15.98 -12.84
C ARG A 109 13.20 15.90 -13.91
N PRO A 110 12.96 16.43 -15.11
CA PRO A 110 13.98 16.51 -16.13
C PRO A 110 15.27 17.17 -15.61
N GLY A 111 16.40 16.47 -15.73
CA GLY A 111 17.71 17.00 -15.32
C GLY A 111 17.99 17.02 -13.81
N ALA A 112 17.19 16.32 -13.00
CA ALA A 112 17.41 16.16 -11.56
C ALA A 112 17.32 14.69 -11.17
N ASP A 113 18.02 14.31 -10.10
CA ASP A 113 17.94 12.96 -9.56
C ASP A 113 16.54 12.67 -9.01
N PRO A 114 16.02 11.43 -9.21
CA PRO A 114 14.78 10.97 -8.58
C PRO A 114 14.89 11.00 -7.06
N ARG A 115 13.79 11.33 -6.39
CA ARG A 115 13.74 11.36 -4.92
C ARG A 115 12.39 10.92 -4.39
N ALA A 116 12.40 10.24 -3.26
CA ALA A 116 11.18 9.96 -2.50
C ALA A 116 10.60 11.27 -1.93
N VAL A 117 9.29 11.45 -2.09
CA VAL A 117 8.58 12.66 -1.61
C VAL A 117 7.41 12.33 -0.70
N LEU A 118 6.97 11.07 -0.66
CA LEU A 118 5.90 10.60 0.21
C LEU A 118 6.04 9.09 0.39
N GLU A 119 5.73 8.61 1.59
CA GLU A 119 5.47 7.20 1.87
C GLU A 119 4.25 7.09 2.77
N VAL A 120 3.31 6.21 2.40
CA VAL A 120 2.03 6.03 3.10
C VAL A 120 1.64 4.56 3.13
N PRO A 121 0.85 4.10 4.12
CA PRO A 121 0.30 2.77 4.12
C PRO A 121 -0.53 2.50 2.86
N TYR A 122 -0.32 1.33 2.24
CA TYR A 122 -1.05 0.93 1.03
C TYR A 122 -1.90 -0.31 1.25
N ARG A 123 -1.28 -1.39 1.72
CA ARG A 123 -1.98 -2.65 2.00
C ARG A 123 -1.31 -3.38 3.15
N SER A 124 -2.10 -4.11 3.93
CA SER A 124 -1.57 -5.17 4.78
C SER A 124 -2.56 -6.32 4.92
N ASP A 125 -2.00 -7.50 5.14
CA ASP A 125 -2.70 -8.73 5.50
C ASP A 125 -1.85 -9.46 6.55
N ILE A 126 -2.35 -9.49 7.77
CA ILE A 126 -1.62 -10.03 8.92
C ILE A 126 -2.51 -11.06 9.58
N SER A 127 -2.01 -12.29 9.74
CA SER A 127 -2.72 -13.38 10.39
C SER A 127 -1.86 -13.96 11.51
N ILE A 128 -2.36 -13.97 12.72
CA ILE A 128 -1.65 -14.42 13.93
C ILE A 128 -2.42 -15.55 14.58
N ARG A 129 -1.74 -16.66 14.82
CA ARG A 129 -2.34 -17.81 15.50
C ARG A 129 -2.72 -17.46 16.94
N ALA A 130 -3.97 -17.78 17.29
CA ALA A 130 -4.57 -17.50 18.59
C ALA A 130 -5.07 -18.74 19.35
N CYS A 131 -4.85 -19.97 18.84
CA CYS A 131 -5.16 -21.21 19.54
C CYS A 131 -3.94 -22.14 19.59
N PHE A 132 -3.62 -22.61 20.77
CA PHE A 132 -2.51 -23.56 21.03
C PHE A 132 -3.00 -24.83 21.71
N SER A 133 -4.28 -24.88 22.12
CA SER A 133 -4.92 -26.00 22.80
C SER A 133 -6.40 -26.11 22.45
N GLU A 134 -7.03 -27.25 22.80
CA GLU A 134 -8.50 -27.40 22.69
C GLU A 134 -9.26 -26.41 23.60
N LYS A 135 -8.65 -26.02 24.71
CA LYS A 135 -9.22 -25.02 25.63
C LYS A 135 -9.30 -23.66 24.93
N ASP A 136 -8.23 -23.25 24.25
CA ASP A 136 -8.15 -21.98 23.52
C ASP A 136 -9.17 -21.98 22.38
N MET A 137 -9.28 -23.08 21.64
CA MET A 137 -10.27 -23.23 20.58
C MET A 137 -11.71 -23.03 21.10
N LYS A 138 -12.04 -23.57 22.29
CA LYS A 138 -13.34 -23.37 22.91
C LYS A 138 -13.52 -21.92 23.36
N GLN A 139 -12.51 -21.33 24.00
CA GLN A 139 -12.54 -19.95 24.49
C GLN A 139 -12.71 -18.96 23.32
N ARG A 140 -12.15 -19.28 22.18
CA ARG A 140 -12.19 -18.48 20.97
C ARG A 140 -13.34 -18.81 20.01
N ALA A 141 -14.30 -19.63 20.44
CA ALA A 141 -15.44 -20.09 19.62
C ALA A 141 -15.04 -20.66 18.25
N GLY A 142 -13.81 -21.21 18.14
CA GLY A 142 -13.24 -21.78 16.91
C GLY A 142 -12.43 -20.80 16.06
N ALA A 143 -12.40 -19.52 16.35
CA ALA A 143 -11.55 -18.55 15.64
C ALA A 143 -10.10 -18.66 16.13
N CYS A 144 -9.28 -19.44 15.43
CA CYS A 144 -7.90 -19.73 15.83
C CYS A 144 -6.84 -18.84 15.20
N HIS A 145 -7.25 -17.78 14.50
CA HIS A 145 -6.39 -16.70 14.02
C HIS A 145 -7.01 -15.36 14.35
N ASP A 146 -6.16 -14.38 14.57
CA ASP A 146 -6.51 -12.98 14.60
C ASP A 146 -5.99 -12.37 13.30
N ASP A 147 -6.91 -11.85 12.50
CA ASP A 147 -6.58 -11.32 11.18
C ASP A 147 -6.73 -9.79 11.21
N TYR A 148 -5.76 -9.10 10.63
CA TYR A 148 -5.71 -7.65 10.53
C TYR A 148 -5.46 -7.28 9.07
N ALA A 149 -6.28 -6.40 8.53
CA ALA A 149 -6.14 -5.93 7.16
C ALA A 149 -6.25 -4.42 7.09
N LEU A 150 -5.42 -3.81 6.24
CA LEU A 150 -5.45 -2.39 5.93
C LEU A 150 -5.48 -2.21 4.42
N THR A 151 -6.23 -1.20 3.96
CA THR A 151 -6.16 -0.70 2.59
C THR A 151 -6.03 0.82 2.61
N GLY A 152 -5.03 1.33 1.91
CA GLY A 152 -4.81 2.75 1.65
C GLY A 152 -5.14 3.08 0.19
N ASP A 153 -5.78 4.22 -0.03
CA ASP A 153 -6.14 4.73 -1.34
C ASP A 153 -5.68 6.18 -1.45
N LEU A 154 -4.72 6.43 -2.33
CA LEU A 154 -4.13 7.73 -2.55
C LEU A 154 -4.69 8.35 -3.83
N SER A 155 -5.23 9.55 -3.74
CA SER A 155 -5.83 10.30 -4.84
C SER A 155 -5.32 11.73 -4.92
N VAL A 156 -5.52 12.38 -6.05
CA VAL A 156 -5.18 13.81 -6.24
C VAL A 156 -6.24 14.67 -5.57
N GLY A 157 -5.79 15.60 -4.74
CA GLY A 157 -6.64 16.56 -4.06
C GLY A 157 -7.10 17.72 -4.95
N PRO A 158 -8.01 18.55 -4.43
CA PRO A 158 -8.64 19.63 -5.24
C PRO A 158 -7.71 20.81 -5.53
N ARG A 159 -6.63 20.99 -4.75
CA ARG A 159 -5.71 22.11 -4.97
C ARG A 159 -4.77 21.78 -6.11
N ALA A 160 -4.92 22.50 -7.22
CA ALA A 160 -4.04 22.40 -8.37
C ALA A 160 -2.80 23.27 -8.15
N GLY A 161 -1.63 22.66 -8.29
CA GLY A 161 -0.32 23.30 -8.23
C GLY A 161 0.64 22.59 -9.18
N ASP A 162 1.92 22.95 -9.13
CA ASP A 162 2.96 22.19 -9.84
C ASP A 162 3.12 20.80 -9.20
N LEU A 163 2.94 20.73 -7.88
CA LEU A 163 2.75 19.52 -7.09
C LEU A 163 1.38 19.62 -6.39
N PRO A 164 0.35 18.89 -6.85
CA PRO A 164 -0.99 18.98 -6.30
C PRO A 164 -1.05 18.42 -4.89
N ASP A 165 -2.06 18.81 -4.11
CA ASP A 165 -2.37 18.12 -2.88
C ASP A 165 -2.73 16.66 -3.16
N LEU A 166 -2.45 15.78 -2.19
CA LEU A 166 -2.81 14.37 -2.25
C LEU A 166 -3.77 14.04 -1.09
N LEU A 167 -4.70 13.14 -1.34
CA LEU A 167 -5.67 12.68 -0.35
C LEU A 167 -5.48 11.18 -0.12
N LEU A 168 -5.17 10.81 1.11
CA LEU A 168 -5.09 9.42 1.56
C LEU A 168 -6.37 9.05 2.30
N ASN A 169 -6.99 7.94 1.91
CA ASN A 169 -8.06 7.27 2.64
C ASN A 169 -7.56 5.92 3.11
N VAL A 170 -7.56 5.69 4.41
CA VAL A 170 -7.17 4.41 5.01
C VAL A 170 -8.38 3.76 5.64
N ARG A 171 -8.55 2.47 5.40
CA ARG A 171 -9.53 1.61 6.03
C ARG A 171 -8.84 0.41 6.63
N SER A 172 -9.08 0.18 7.93
CA SER A 172 -8.52 -0.95 8.68
C SER A 172 -9.61 -1.81 9.27
N THR A 173 -9.42 -3.11 9.24
CA THR A 173 -10.36 -4.11 9.77
C THR A 173 -9.63 -5.19 10.55
N SER A 174 -10.32 -5.78 11.54
CA SER A 174 -9.83 -6.95 12.28
C SER A 174 -10.89 -8.04 12.38
N PHE A 175 -10.45 -9.29 12.52
CA PHE A 175 -11.26 -10.46 12.78
C PHE A 175 -10.53 -11.37 13.79
N PRO A 176 -11.24 -11.95 14.78
CA PRO A 176 -12.61 -11.63 15.22
C PRO A 176 -12.73 -10.21 15.77
N ARG A 177 -13.96 -9.73 15.92
CA ARG A 177 -14.20 -8.40 16.51
C ARG A 177 -13.62 -8.28 17.92
N GLY A 178 -12.92 -7.18 18.19
CA GLY A 178 -12.38 -6.85 19.51
C GLY A 178 -11.00 -7.42 19.81
N VAL A 179 -10.32 -8.03 18.83
CA VAL A 179 -8.92 -8.45 18.95
C VAL A 179 -7.97 -7.24 18.76
N SER A 180 -6.79 -7.35 19.34
CA SER A 180 -5.72 -6.35 19.21
C SER A 180 -4.37 -7.04 19.30
N ARG A 181 -3.40 -6.60 18.50
CA ARG A 181 -2.00 -7.08 18.58
C ARG A 181 -1.29 -6.61 19.86
N ASP A 182 -1.82 -5.57 20.51
CA ASP A 182 -1.27 -5.05 21.78
C ASP A 182 -1.73 -5.85 22.99
N ALA A 183 -2.59 -6.85 22.82
CA ALA A 183 -3.13 -7.67 23.90
C ALA A 183 -3.02 -9.15 23.58
N ASP A 184 -2.73 -9.97 24.61
CA ASP A 184 -2.81 -11.42 24.48
C ASP A 184 -4.26 -11.85 24.25
N SER A 185 -4.53 -12.42 23.08
CA SER A 185 -5.86 -12.87 22.67
C SER A 185 -6.48 -13.89 23.63
N LEU A 186 -5.66 -14.66 24.37
CA LEU A 186 -6.14 -15.63 25.36
C LEU A 186 -6.45 -14.99 26.73
N ALA A 187 -5.93 -13.79 26.99
CA ALA A 187 -6.28 -13.00 28.16
C ALA A 187 -7.57 -12.18 27.97
N LEU A 188 -8.06 -12.06 26.75
CA LEU A 188 -9.33 -11.39 26.44
C LEU A 188 -10.53 -12.23 26.89
N PRO A 189 -11.73 -11.62 27.09
CA PRO A 189 -12.95 -12.36 27.36
C PRO A 189 -13.23 -13.42 26.30
N PRO A 190 -13.84 -14.58 26.67
CA PRO A 190 -14.18 -15.61 25.71
C PRO A 190 -15.06 -15.08 24.57
N LEU A 191 -14.72 -15.46 23.34
CA LEU A 191 -15.49 -15.09 22.16
C LEU A 191 -16.80 -15.88 22.08
N THR A 192 -17.80 -15.26 21.51
CA THR A 192 -19.06 -15.87 21.13
C THR A 192 -19.20 -15.91 19.61
N LYS A 193 -20.19 -16.65 19.09
CA LYS A 193 -20.47 -16.66 17.64
C LYS A 193 -20.79 -15.26 17.07
N ARG A 194 -21.22 -14.31 17.90
CA ARG A 194 -21.50 -12.92 17.48
C ARG A 194 -20.24 -12.09 17.26
N ASP A 195 -19.13 -12.56 17.80
CA ASP A 195 -17.83 -11.89 17.69
C ASP A 195 -17.05 -12.37 16.46
N LEU A 196 -17.50 -13.49 15.83
CA LEU A 196 -16.90 -14.05 14.62
C LEU A 196 -17.31 -13.24 13.38
N VAL A 197 -17.00 -11.97 13.38
CA VAL A 197 -17.26 -11.02 12.30
C VAL A 197 -16.05 -10.09 12.13
N THR A 198 -15.76 -9.76 10.88
CA THR A 198 -14.81 -8.69 10.57
C THR A 198 -15.40 -7.35 10.99
N SER A 199 -14.63 -6.58 11.73
CA SER A 199 -15.03 -5.25 12.22
C SER A 199 -14.04 -4.19 11.76
N GLU A 200 -14.59 -3.00 11.46
CA GLU A 200 -13.77 -1.83 11.14
C GLU A 200 -13.14 -1.26 12.42
N ASP A 201 -11.83 -1.02 12.36
CA ASP A 201 -11.12 -0.27 13.38
C ASP A 201 -11.23 1.23 13.07
N LYS A 202 -12.08 1.91 13.85
CA LYS A 202 -12.34 3.34 13.64
C LYS A 202 -11.16 4.23 14.02
N ALA A 203 -10.24 3.76 14.85
CA ALA A 203 -9.04 4.52 15.21
C ALA A 203 -8.03 4.52 14.06
N CYS A 204 -7.98 3.42 13.31
CA CYS A 204 -7.09 3.23 12.17
C CYS A 204 -7.80 3.34 10.80
N THR A 205 -9.06 3.81 10.77
CA THR A 205 -9.77 4.19 9.55
C THR A 205 -9.87 5.70 9.49
N TYR A 206 -9.12 6.33 8.59
CA TYR A 206 -8.97 7.78 8.58
C TYR A 206 -8.77 8.36 7.17
N ARG A 207 -8.86 9.68 7.09
CA ARG A 207 -8.49 10.49 5.91
C ARG A 207 -7.45 11.52 6.30
N ARG A 208 -6.50 11.80 5.37
CA ARG A 208 -5.50 12.86 5.50
C ARG A 208 -5.27 13.54 4.15
N ALA A 209 -5.13 14.85 4.22
CA ALA A 209 -4.64 15.62 3.10
C ALA A 209 -3.13 15.84 3.26
N PHE A 210 -2.39 15.68 2.18
CA PHE A 210 -0.96 15.94 2.14
C PHE A 210 -0.68 17.13 1.24
N HIS A 211 0.12 18.06 1.74
CA HIS A 211 0.56 19.25 1.03
C HIS A 211 2.06 19.18 0.81
N PHE A 212 2.52 19.56 -0.38
CA PHE A 212 3.94 19.58 -0.65
C PHE A 212 4.62 20.75 0.08
N ASP A 213 5.56 20.43 0.96
CA ASP A 213 6.43 21.40 1.63
C ASP A 213 7.69 21.60 0.77
N ALA A 214 7.77 22.73 0.09
CA ALA A 214 8.91 23.04 -0.79
C ALA A 214 10.23 23.21 -0.03
N ALA A 215 10.21 23.58 1.25
CA ALA A 215 11.40 23.73 2.08
C ALA A 215 11.97 22.37 2.51
N ALA A 216 11.09 21.42 2.90
CA ALA A 216 11.48 20.06 3.21
C ALA A 216 11.68 19.21 1.94
N GLY A 217 11.00 19.57 0.86
CA GLY A 217 11.01 18.85 -0.41
C GLY A 217 10.16 17.60 -0.40
N GLU A 218 9.19 17.44 0.49
CA GLU A 218 8.34 16.28 0.67
C GLU A 218 6.90 16.67 0.97
N TYR A 219 5.98 15.74 0.88
CA TYR A 219 4.60 15.93 1.28
C TYR A 219 4.45 15.82 2.80
N ARG A 220 3.72 16.74 3.40
CA ARG A 220 3.38 16.76 4.83
C ARG A 220 1.88 16.59 5.03
N PRO A 221 1.43 15.75 5.97
CA PRO A 221 0.02 15.61 6.29
C PRO A 221 -0.53 16.85 6.99
N ASP A 222 -1.82 17.13 6.79
CA ASP A 222 -2.57 18.21 7.46
C ASP A 222 -2.71 18.00 8.97
N ALA A 223 -2.60 16.76 9.44
CA ALA A 223 -2.54 16.39 10.86
C ALA A 223 -1.70 15.10 11.01
N PRO A 224 -1.15 14.82 12.21
CA PRO A 224 -0.41 13.60 12.46
C PRO A 224 -1.22 12.35 12.07
N LEU A 225 -0.52 11.36 11.50
CA LEU A 225 -1.12 10.06 11.24
C LEU A 225 -1.42 9.37 12.57
N PRO A 226 -2.54 8.65 12.71
CA PRO A 226 -2.79 7.83 13.89
C PRO A 226 -1.74 6.72 14.01
N ASP A 227 -1.48 6.31 15.24
CA ASP A 227 -0.64 5.14 15.51
C ASP A 227 -1.43 3.88 15.17
N CYS A 228 -1.06 3.26 14.06
CA CYS A 228 -1.70 2.06 13.52
C CYS A 228 -0.69 0.92 13.32
N GLY A 229 0.35 0.85 14.17
CA GLY A 229 1.41 -0.16 14.12
C GLY A 229 0.89 -1.59 14.01
N GLN A 230 -0.26 -1.89 14.63
CA GLN A 230 -0.89 -3.21 14.49
C GLN A 230 -1.28 -3.60 13.05
N TYR A 231 -1.33 -2.65 12.12
CA TYR A 231 -1.63 -2.86 10.69
C TYR A 231 -0.44 -2.56 9.79
N THR A 232 0.53 -1.76 10.23
CA THR A 232 1.59 -1.22 9.39
C THR A 232 2.98 -1.75 9.72
N THR A 233 3.08 -2.64 10.69
CA THR A 233 4.34 -3.30 11.09
C THR A 233 4.17 -4.81 10.97
N PRO A 234 5.07 -5.53 10.28
CA PRO A 234 5.03 -6.99 10.19
C PRO A 234 5.22 -7.69 11.52
#